data_9610c4a93f64dbb375aeaeec045ae701
#
_entry.id   9610c4a93f64dbb375aeaeec045ae701
#
_cell.length_a   1.000
_cell.length_b   1.000
_cell.length_c   1.000
_cell.angle_alpha   90.00
_cell.angle_beta   90.00
_cell.angle_gamma   90.00
#
_symmetry.space_group_name_H-M   'P 1'
#
loop_
_entity.id
_entity.type
_entity.pdbx_description
1 polymer ?
#
loop_
_entity_poly.entity_id
_entity_poly.type
_entity_poly.pdbx_seq_one_letter_code
_entity_poly.pdbx_strand_id
1 'polypeptide(L)'
;MSVTVAKTAGFCFGVRRAVDLAEQQAKKNGKIYAYGEIIHNMHEIERLEKLGVYTAYALEDIPDGAGVLIRAHGVPRNIYTLLQAKKCEIFDATCPFVRKIHKIADKESADGRLIVILGSAGHPEVVGIQGWCGESVVL
;
A
#
# COMPACT_ATOMS: atom_id res chain seq x y z
N MET A 1 -18.39 32.20 16.58
CA MET A 1 -18.16 31.32 15.41
C MET A 1 -18.49 29.91 15.78
N SER A 2 -19.39 29.21 15.07
CA SER A 2 -19.67 27.79 15.31
C SER A 2 -19.00 26.94 14.21
N VAL A 3 -18.37 25.83 14.59
CA VAL A 3 -17.78 24.86 13.66
C VAL A 3 -18.59 23.57 13.75
N THR A 4 -19.02 23.07 12.60
CA THR A 4 -19.72 21.78 12.52
C THR A 4 -18.85 20.78 11.77
N VAL A 5 -18.54 19.66 12.42
CA VAL A 5 -17.80 18.56 11.80
C VAL A 5 -18.77 17.61 11.12
N ALA A 6 -18.52 17.26 9.85
CA ALA A 6 -19.35 16.30 9.13
C ALA A 6 -19.31 14.91 9.82
N LYS A 7 -20.47 14.23 9.88
CA LYS A 7 -20.57 12.90 10.51
C LYS A 7 -19.67 11.84 9.84
N THR A 8 -19.33 12.04 8.56
CA THR A 8 -18.49 11.16 7.75
C THR A 8 -17.06 11.66 7.60
N ALA A 9 -16.66 12.69 8.39
CA ALA A 9 -15.29 13.19 8.37
C ALA A 9 -14.30 12.13 8.86
N GLY A 10 -13.13 12.07 8.22
CA GLY A 10 -12.05 11.15 8.57
C GLY A 10 -11.59 10.29 7.40
N PHE A 11 -10.82 9.26 7.71
CA PHE A 11 -10.27 8.33 6.71
C PHE A 11 -11.36 7.45 6.12
N CYS A 12 -11.24 7.15 4.82
CA CYS A 12 -12.05 6.09 4.21
C CYS A 12 -11.72 4.73 4.85
N PHE A 13 -12.59 3.76 4.62
CA PHE A 13 -12.44 2.40 5.18
C PHE A 13 -11.06 1.78 4.88
N GLY A 14 -10.56 1.91 3.63
CA GLY A 14 -9.28 1.32 3.23
C GLY A 14 -8.09 1.92 3.97
N VAL A 15 -8.06 3.25 4.10
CA VAL A 15 -7.00 3.97 4.83
C VAL A 15 -7.07 3.68 6.32
N ARG A 16 -8.26 3.72 6.92
CA ARG A 16 -8.43 3.41 8.36
C ARG A 16 -7.88 2.01 8.67
N ARG A 17 -8.27 1.01 7.87
CA ARG A 17 -7.78 -0.36 8.03
C ARG A 17 -6.24 -0.45 7.92
N ALA A 18 -5.62 0.32 7.02
CA ALA A 18 -4.17 0.32 6.87
C ALA A 18 -3.45 0.93 8.09
N VAL A 19 -3.98 2.03 8.61
CA VAL A 19 -3.47 2.69 9.81
C VAL A 19 -3.62 1.79 11.04
N ASP A 20 -4.80 1.20 11.24
CA ASP A 20 -5.07 0.30 12.36
C ASP A 20 -4.15 -0.92 12.34
N LEU A 21 -3.91 -1.51 11.15
CA LEU A 21 -2.99 -2.62 10.99
C LEU A 21 -1.55 -2.22 11.29
N ALA A 22 -1.12 -1.03 10.81
CA ALA A 22 0.20 -0.50 11.09
C ALA A 22 0.45 -0.35 12.60
N GLU A 23 -0.48 0.27 13.32
CA GLU A 23 -0.40 0.42 14.77
C GLU A 23 -0.36 -0.93 15.51
N GLN A 24 -1.24 -1.85 15.09
CA GLN A 24 -1.32 -3.18 15.70
C GLN A 24 0.01 -3.93 15.54
N GLN A 25 0.59 -3.89 14.35
CA GLN A 25 1.84 -4.60 14.08
C GLN A 25 3.04 -3.94 14.74
N ALA A 26 3.08 -2.60 14.80
CA ALA A 26 4.12 -1.88 15.53
C ALA A 26 4.08 -2.20 17.05
N LYS A 27 2.90 -2.23 17.64
CA LYS A 27 2.73 -2.62 19.06
C LYS A 27 3.20 -4.06 19.34
N LYS A 28 2.98 -4.98 18.39
CA LYS A 28 3.34 -6.40 18.55
C LYS A 28 4.83 -6.63 18.31
N ASN A 29 5.40 -6.01 17.28
CA ASN A 29 6.73 -6.31 16.75
C ASN A 29 7.77 -5.23 17.08
N GLY A 30 7.36 -4.11 17.68
CA GLY A 30 8.18 -2.95 17.99
C GLY A 30 8.44 -2.08 16.77
N LYS A 31 9.33 -2.52 15.86
CA LYS A 31 9.69 -1.76 14.65
C LYS A 31 9.21 -2.48 13.40
N ILE A 32 8.45 -1.78 12.55
CA ILE A 32 8.06 -2.24 11.22
C ILE A 32 8.33 -1.17 10.17
N TYR A 33 8.37 -1.57 8.91
CA TYR A 33 8.58 -0.70 7.76
C TYR A 33 7.33 -0.67 6.88
N ALA A 34 6.85 0.52 6.54
CA ALA A 34 5.83 0.69 5.51
C ALA A 34 6.50 0.91 4.17
N TYR A 35 6.20 0.09 3.16
CA TYR A 35 6.73 0.27 1.82
C TYR A 35 5.97 1.38 1.09
N GLY A 36 6.57 2.57 1.09
CA GLY A 36 5.97 3.85 0.70
C GLY A 36 5.03 4.42 1.77
N GLU A 37 4.59 5.65 1.57
CA GLU A 37 3.69 6.33 2.50
C GLU A 37 2.37 5.57 2.66
N ILE A 38 1.98 5.27 3.89
CA ILE A 38 0.70 4.59 4.20
C ILE A 38 -0.47 5.46 3.75
N ILE A 39 -0.31 6.76 3.91
CA ILE A 39 -1.30 7.81 3.67
C ILE A 39 -0.59 9.11 3.32
N HIS A 40 -1.19 9.94 2.46
CA HIS A 40 -0.68 11.28 2.13
C HIS A 40 -1.07 12.30 3.21
N ASN A 41 -0.58 12.10 4.44
CA ASN A 41 -0.79 12.99 5.57
C ASN A 41 0.44 12.94 6.50
N MET A 42 1.26 14.00 6.44
CA MET A 42 2.53 14.07 7.17
C MET A 42 2.34 13.93 8.68
N HIS A 43 1.32 14.57 9.26
CA HIS A 43 1.07 14.47 10.71
C HIS A 43 0.78 13.03 11.15
N GLU A 44 0.07 12.29 10.31
CA GLU A 44 -0.22 10.88 10.58
C GLU A 44 1.01 9.98 10.39
N ILE A 45 1.84 10.27 9.38
CA ILE A 45 3.12 9.58 9.18
C ILE A 45 4.02 9.79 10.40
N GLU A 46 4.23 11.03 10.84
CA GLU A 46 5.03 11.36 12.04
C GLU A 46 4.48 10.68 13.31
N ARG A 47 3.15 10.59 13.43
CA ARG A 47 2.51 9.88 14.53
C ARG A 47 2.83 8.39 14.51
N LEU A 48 2.75 7.77 13.34
CA LEU A 48 3.05 6.36 13.14
C LEU A 48 4.54 6.06 13.35
N GLU A 49 5.44 6.95 12.95
CA GLU A 49 6.89 6.81 13.22
C GLU A 49 7.19 6.76 14.72
N LYS A 50 6.54 7.62 15.52
CA LYS A 50 6.65 7.58 16.98
C LYS A 50 6.16 6.27 17.60
N LEU A 51 5.30 5.54 16.89
CA LEU A 51 4.80 4.22 17.28
C LEU A 51 5.66 3.05 16.75
N GLY A 52 6.71 3.35 15.97
CA GLY A 52 7.62 2.34 15.43
C GLY A 52 7.34 1.92 13.99
N VAL A 53 6.51 2.67 13.25
CA VAL A 53 6.25 2.42 11.82
C VAL A 53 7.06 3.39 10.97
N TYR A 54 8.09 2.92 10.31
CA TYR A 54 9.00 3.75 9.50
C TYR A 54 8.68 3.63 8.02
N THR A 55 8.64 4.75 7.29
CA THR A 55 8.45 4.74 5.85
C THR A 55 9.75 4.35 5.15
N ALA A 56 9.70 3.35 4.27
CA ALA A 56 10.78 2.93 3.38
C ALA A 56 10.36 3.20 1.94
N TYR A 57 11.16 3.93 1.19
CA TYR A 57 10.88 4.27 -0.21
C TYR A 57 11.53 3.28 -1.19
N ALA A 58 12.54 2.54 -0.75
CA ALA A 58 13.23 1.53 -1.52
C ALA A 58 13.30 0.20 -0.73
N LEU A 59 13.49 -0.91 -1.44
CA LEU A 59 13.66 -2.23 -0.81
C LEU A 59 14.96 -2.34 -0.01
N GLU A 60 15.95 -1.56 -0.38
CA GLU A 60 17.25 -1.46 0.26
C GLU A 60 17.15 -0.84 1.66
N ASP A 61 16.15 0.02 1.90
CA ASP A 61 15.89 0.64 3.19
C ASP A 61 15.30 -0.37 4.21
N ILE A 62 14.88 -1.54 3.76
CA ILE A 62 14.22 -2.56 4.57
C ILE A 62 15.22 -3.65 4.93
N PRO A 63 15.53 -3.86 6.22
CA PRO A 63 16.40 -4.96 6.64
C PRO A 63 15.79 -6.33 6.35
N ASP A 64 16.66 -7.33 6.12
CA ASP A 64 16.22 -8.71 5.99
C ASP A 64 15.52 -9.20 7.27
N GLY A 65 14.43 -9.93 7.09
CA GLY A 65 13.63 -10.45 8.21
C GLY A 65 12.75 -9.41 8.90
N ALA A 66 12.72 -8.16 8.43
CA ALA A 66 11.88 -7.12 9.03
C ALA A 66 10.38 -7.35 8.78
N GLY A 67 9.53 -6.82 9.67
CA GLY A 67 8.11 -6.67 9.43
C GLY A 67 7.85 -5.55 8.42
N VAL A 68 7.10 -5.84 7.36
CA VAL A 68 6.81 -4.90 6.27
C VAL A 68 5.32 -4.76 6.03
N LEU A 69 4.82 -3.55 6.11
CA LEU A 69 3.44 -3.21 5.78
C LEU A 69 3.34 -2.77 4.31
N ILE A 70 2.49 -3.44 3.55
CA ILE A 70 2.06 -2.99 2.23
C ILE A 70 0.92 -1.99 2.42
N ARG A 71 1.09 -0.77 1.89
CA ARG A 71 0.12 0.33 2.01
C ARG A 71 -1.23 0.04 1.31
N ALA A 72 -2.26 0.87 1.60
CA ALA A 72 -3.61 0.72 1.06
C ALA A 72 -3.69 0.75 -0.48
N HIS A 73 -2.79 1.47 -1.14
CA HIS A 73 -2.68 1.57 -2.60
C HIS A 73 -2.24 0.26 -3.29
N GLY A 74 -1.73 -0.71 -2.51
CA GLY A 74 -1.10 -1.91 -3.05
C GLY A 74 0.27 -1.64 -3.67
N VAL A 75 0.86 -2.70 -4.20
CA VAL A 75 2.16 -2.68 -4.85
C VAL A 75 2.18 -3.65 -6.04
N PRO A 76 3.14 -3.50 -6.98
CA PRO A 76 3.41 -4.49 -8.01
C PRO A 76 3.64 -5.89 -7.43
N ARG A 77 3.27 -6.93 -8.19
CA ARG A 77 3.40 -8.34 -7.77
C ARG A 77 4.82 -8.72 -7.36
N ASN A 78 5.82 -8.26 -8.11
CA ASN A 78 7.23 -8.57 -7.87
C ASN A 78 7.73 -8.09 -6.50
N ILE A 79 7.14 -7.04 -5.93
CA ILE A 79 7.51 -6.54 -4.59
C ILE A 79 7.27 -7.62 -3.53
N TYR A 80 6.19 -8.38 -3.62
CA TYR A 80 5.95 -9.49 -2.70
C TYR A 80 7.06 -10.56 -2.79
N THR A 81 7.46 -10.93 -4.01
CA THR A 81 8.55 -11.91 -4.22
C THR A 81 9.88 -11.40 -3.66
N LEU A 82 10.21 -10.12 -3.87
CA LEU A 82 11.44 -9.52 -3.37
C LEU A 82 11.46 -9.43 -1.84
N LEU A 83 10.34 -9.06 -1.22
CA LEU A 83 10.21 -9.05 0.25
C LEU A 83 10.30 -10.47 0.84
N GLN A 84 9.72 -11.47 0.17
CA GLN A 84 9.86 -12.88 0.57
C GLN A 84 11.31 -13.37 0.47
N ALA A 85 12.04 -12.99 -0.59
CA ALA A 85 13.46 -13.29 -0.73
C ALA A 85 14.31 -12.69 0.40
N LYS A 86 13.93 -11.50 0.90
CA LYS A 86 14.50 -10.85 2.10
C LYS A 86 14.02 -11.47 3.42
N LYS A 87 13.19 -12.53 3.37
CA LYS A 87 12.58 -13.19 4.55
C LYS A 87 11.75 -12.25 5.42
N CYS A 88 11.20 -11.19 4.83
CA CYS A 88 10.35 -10.22 5.54
C CYS A 88 9.00 -10.83 5.90
N GLU A 89 8.47 -10.45 7.07
CA GLU A 89 7.08 -10.73 7.45
C GLU A 89 6.18 -9.66 6.82
N ILE A 90 5.28 -10.07 5.91
CA ILE A 90 4.47 -9.15 5.12
C ILE A 90 3.09 -8.96 5.74
N PHE A 91 2.76 -7.72 6.12
CA PHE A 91 1.44 -7.28 6.56
C PHE A 91 0.73 -6.54 5.44
N ASP A 92 -0.18 -7.20 4.73
CA ASP A 92 -0.81 -6.63 3.54
C ASP A 92 -2.05 -5.80 3.91
N ALA A 93 -1.89 -4.47 3.90
CA ALA A 93 -2.96 -3.51 4.11
C ALA A 93 -3.63 -3.04 2.82
N THR A 94 -3.32 -3.63 1.66
CA THR A 94 -3.96 -3.27 0.39
C THR A 94 -5.48 -3.21 0.54
N CYS A 95 -6.07 -2.09 0.13
CA CYS A 95 -7.51 -1.90 0.18
C CYS A 95 -8.22 -3.02 -0.60
N PRO A 96 -9.28 -3.65 -0.06
CA PRO A 96 -10.00 -4.72 -0.75
C PRO A 96 -10.48 -4.34 -2.16
N PHE A 97 -10.85 -3.08 -2.37
CA PHE A 97 -11.25 -2.57 -3.69
C PHE A 97 -10.07 -2.55 -4.66
N VAL A 98 -8.90 -2.07 -4.22
CA VAL A 98 -7.67 -2.08 -5.02
C VAL A 98 -7.24 -3.52 -5.33
N ARG A 99 -7.30 -4.40 -4.33
CA ARG A 99 -6.99 -5.82 -4.52
C ARG A 99 -7.92 -6.49 -5.55
N LYS A 100 -9.19 -6.10 -5.59
CA LYS A 100 -10.14 -6.57 -6.61
C LYS A 100 -9.72 -6.10 -8.00
N ILE A 101 -9.29 -4.85 -8.15
CA ILE A 101 -8.78 -4.30 -9.42
C ILE A 101 -7.54 -5.07 -9.87
N HIS A 102 -6.57 -5.31 -8.97
CA HIS A 102 -5.39 -6.12 -9.28
C HIS A 102 -5.75 -7.51 -9.82
N LYS A 103 -6.72 -8.20 -9.18
CA LYS A 103 -7.18 -9.52 -9.64
C LYS A 103 -7.86 -9.48 -11.01
N ILE A 104 -8.62 -8.42 -11.29
CA ILE A 104 -9.27 -8.23 -12.60
C ILE A 104 -8.17 -8.00 -13.65
N ALA A 105 -7.27 -7.06 -13.41
CA ALA A 105 -6.19 -6.73 -14.33
C ALA A 105 -5.31 -7.95 -14.65
N ASP A 106 -4.95 -8.73 -13.64
CA ASP A 106 -4.20 -9.98 -13.77
C ASP A 106 -4.92 -11.00 -14.65
N LYS A 107 -6.21 -11.26 -14.35
CA LYS A 107 -7.01 -12.22 -15.10
C LYS A 107 -7.21 -11.80 -16.55
N GLU A 108 -7.64 -10.56 -16.78
CA GLU A 108 -7.92 -10.07 -18.13
C GLU A 108 -6.63 -9.99 -18.98
N SER A 109 -5.50 -9.65 -18.37
CA SER A 109 -4.19 -9.68 -19.02
C SER A 109 -3.74 -11.12 -19.36
N ALA A 110 -4.00 -12.09 -18.47
CA ALA A 110 -3.73 -13.50 -18.74
C ALA A 110 -4.58 -14.06 -19.89
N ASP A 111 -5.79 -13.52 -20.07
CA ASP A 111 -6.69 -13.83 -21.20
C ASP A 111 -6.27 -13.11 -22.51
N GLY A 112 -5.11 -12.43 -22.53
CA GLY A 112 -4.55 -11.75 -23.70
C GLY A 112 -5.16 -10.37 -24.01
N ARG A 113 -5.87 -9.76 -23.04
CA ARG A 113 -6.45 -8.42 -23.22
C ARG A 113 -5.45 -7.34 -22.83
N LEU A 114 -5.40 -6.27 -23.63
CA LEU A 114 -4.69 -5.05 -23.29
C LEU A 114 -5.42 -4.34 -22.13
N ILE A 115 -4.69 -4.01 -21.09
CA ILE A 115 -5.22 -3.25 -19.96
C ILE A 115 -4.98 -1.76 -20.18
N VAL A 116 -6.05 -0.98 -20.30
CA VAL A 116 -5.97 0.48 -20.41
C VAL A 116 -6.32 1.10 -19.06
N ILE A 117 -5.40 1.92 -18.53
CA ILE A 117 -5.52 2.58 -17.25
C ILE A 117 -5.64 4.08 -17.48
N LEU A 118 -6.75 4.68 -17.03
CA LEU A 118 -6.94 6.13 -17.08
C LEU A 118 -6.44 6.71 -15.76
N GLY A 119 -5.31 7.45 -15.78
CA GLY A 119 -4.74 8.01 -14.57
C GLY A 119 -3.33 8.53 -14.71
N SER A 120 -2.78 9.07 -13.64
CA SER A 120 -1.39 9.55 -13.58
C SER A 120 -0.41 8.38 -13.49
N ALA A 121 0.51 8.25 -14.44
CA ALA A 121 1.46 7.14 -14.54
C ALA A 121 2.31 6.93 -13.26
N GLY A 122 2.64 8.02 -12.55
CA GLY A 122 3.39 7.95 -11.29
C GLY A 122 2.55 7.68 -10.05
N HIS A 123 1.21 7.63 -10.17
CA HIS A 123 0.35 7.39 -9.01
C HIS A 123 0.55 5.97 -8.47
N PRO A 124 0.68 5.78 -7.14
CA PRO A 124 0.93 4.47 -6.54
C PRO A 124 -0.04 3.36 -6.93
N GLU A 125 -1.33 3.66 -7.06
CA GLU A 125 -2.32 2.68 -7.51
C GLU A 125 -2.13 2.28 -8.96
N VAL A 126 -1.79 3.24 -9.84
CA VAL A 126 -1.53 2.96 -11.27
C VAL A 126 -0.29 2.06 -11.41
N VAL A 127 0.80 2.42 -10.73
CA VAL A 127 2.02 1.59 -10.68
C VAL A 127 1.71 0.19 -10.11
N GLY A 128 0.89 0.12 -9.08
CA GLY A 128 0.41 -1.13 -8.51
C GLY A 128 -0.30 -1.98 -9.56
N ILE A 129 -1.32 -1.45 -10.23
CA ILE A 129 -2.11 -2.16 -11.25
C ILE A 129 -1.22 -2.63 -12.41
N GLN A 130 -0.33 -1.78 -12.93
CA GLN A 130 0.61 -2.15 -13.98
C GLN A 130 1.47 -3.35 -13.60
N GLY A 131 1.88 -3.46 -12.35
CA GLY A 131 2.66 -4.59 -11.85
C GLY A 131 1.87 -5.91 -11.73
N TRP A 132 0.57 -5.90 -12.00
CA TRP A 132 -0.30 -7.09 -12.09
C TRP A 132 -0.74 -7.39 -13.52
N CYS A 133 -0.35 -6.57 -14.48
CA CYS A 133 -0.63 -6.78 -15.90
C CYS A 133 0.61 -7.29 -16.64
N GLY A 134 0.41 -8.03 -17.73
CA GLY A 134 1.48 -8.31 -18.71
C GLY A 134 1.71 -7.08 -19.59
N GLU A 135 0.67 -6.65 -20.31
CA GLU A 135 0.71 -5.47 -21.16
C GLU A 135 -0.35 -4.45 -20.71
N SER A 136 0.05 -3.19 -20.58
CA SER A 136 -0.85 -2.11 -20.19
C SER A 136 -0.45 -0.77 -20.76
N VAL A 137 -1.43 0.11 -20.97
CA VAL A 137 -1.26 1.50 -21.41
C VAL A 137 -1.88 2.42 -20.37
N VAL A 138 -1.16 3.48 -19.99
CA VAL A 138 -1.67 4.55 -19.11
C VAL A 138 -1.97 5.78 -19.96
N LEU A 139 -3.18 6.33 -19.82
CA LEU A 139 -3.67 7.52 -20.52
C LEU A 139 -4.01 8.62 -19.52
#